data_551cd4887efec34c2c3a98d792af65a6
#
_entry.id   551cd4887efec34c2c3a98d792af65a6
#
_cell.length_a   1.000
_cell.length_b   1.000
_cell.length_c   1.000
_cell.angle_alpha   90.00
_cell.angle_beta   90.00
_cell.angle_gamma   90.00
#
_symmetry.space_group_name_H-M   'P 1'
#
loop_
_entity.id
_entity.type
_entity.pdbx_description
1 polymer ?
#
loop_
_entity_poly.entity_id
_entity_poly.type
_entity_poly.pdbx_seq_one_letter_code
_entity_poly.pdbx_strand_id
1 'polypeptide(L)'
;MTQQMIRGNDALPNHEDIRDLLIDLVDHLDALVAYWDVNQVCVFVNQAYRDWFGKGRSDLIGTTMRELLGALYEKNLPYIEGALAGEKQVFEREIPGADGGVRHSLASYIPHIVDGRVRGIFVHVADVEPLKKLERELKKAKEKAEAMATHDFLTGLPNRVLLRDRLSQALAAAKRTEDVLAVMTVDIDNFKRVNDTHGHGEGDRFLVEVASRLRQSAREYDTVARFGGDEFILLVSRTTPAEVEDFAVRVLRAVRQPFNVGESIVLPALSVGIALYPQHGQTPDALVASSDRALYAAKKSGRDRFEIAQ
;
A
#
# COMPACT_ATOMS: atom_id res chain seq x y z
N MET A 1 1.29 47.54 -45.87
CA MET A 1 -0.07 47.15 -46.31
C MET A 1 -0.42 45.87 -45.59
N THR A 2 -1.32 45.66 -44.70
CA THR A 2 -2.46 46.43 -44.22
C THR A 2 -2.75 45.95 -42.79
N GLN A 3 -2.63 46.85 -41.80
CA GLN A 3 -3.16 46.60 -40.45
C GLN A 3 -4.69 46.62 -40.55
N GLN A 4 -5.34 45.47 -40.46
CA GLN A 4 -6.75 45.39 -40.17
C GLN A 4 -6.97 45.49 -38.66
N MET A 5 -7.33 46.66 -38.23
CA MET A 5 -7.85 46.96 -36.88
C MET A 5 -9.10 46.13 -36.65
N ILE A 6 -9.02 45.17 -35.74
CA ILE A 6 -10.24 44.60 -35.09
C ILE A 6 -10.73 45.66 -34.11
N ARG A 7 -11.65 46.48 -34.55
CA ARG A 7 -12.55 47.25 -33.67
C ARG A 7 -13.73 46.34 -33.34
N GLY A 8 -13.57 45.51 -32.32
CA GLY A 8 -14.71 44.94 -31.62
C GLY A 8 -15.34 46.01 -30.75
N ASN A 9 -16.64 46.19 -30.91
CA ASN A 9 -17.46 47.09 -30.10
C ASN A 9 -17.66 46.44 -28.73
N ASP A 10 -16.72 46.66 -27.79
CA ASP A 10 -16.77 46.16 -26.42
C ASP A 10 -17.79 46.98 -25.60
N ALA A 11 -19.07 46.85 -25.92
CA ALA A 11 -20.12 47.16 -24.96
C ALA A 11 -20.05 46.08 -23.86
N LEU A 12 -19.89 46.50 -22.60
CA LEU A 12 -19.97 45.57 -21.47
C LEU A 12 -21.26 44.75 -21.59
N PRO A 13 -21.20 43.41 -21.37
CA PRO A 13 -22.37 42.57 -21.50
C PRO A 13 -23.47 43.07 -20.57
N ASN A 14 -24.70 43.11 -21.05
CA ASN A 14 -25.83 43.51 -20.25
C ASN A 14 -26.16 42.46 -19.16
N HIS A 15 -27.08 42.77 -18.25
CA HIS A 15 -27.44 41.88 -17.15
C HIS A 15 -28.00 40.52 -17.63
N GLU A 16 -28.68 40.46 -18.76
CA GLU A 16 -29.21 39.23 -19.35
C GLU A 16 -28.08 38.39 -19.94
N ASP A 17 -27.14 38.99 -20.66
CA ASP A 17 -25.97 38.31 -21.21
C ASP A 17 -25.10 37.72 -20.09
N ILE A 18 -24.90 38.45 -18.98
CA ILE A 18 -24.13 37.94 -17.81
C ILE A 18 -24.87 36.78 -17.15
N ARG A 19 -26.19 36.87 -16.98
CA ARG A 19 -26.97 35.78 -16.39
C ARG A 19 -26.87 34.50 -17.23
N ASP A 20 -27.02 34.62 -18.54
CA ASP A 20 -26.99 33.50 -19.44
C ASP A 20 -25.58 32.85 -19.49
N LEU A 21 -24.52 33.67 -19.48
CA LEU A 21 -23.14 33.21 -19.37
C LEU A 21 -22.86 32.47 -18.05
N LEU A 22 -23.42 32.96 -16.93
CA LEU A 22 -23.26 32.30 -15.62
C LEU A 22 -23.97 30.95 -15.58
N ILE A 23 -25.17 30.86 -16.17
CA ILE A 23 -25.89 29.60 -16.30
C ILE A 23 -25.10 28.61 -17.15
N ASP A 24 -24.60 29.04 -18.29
CA ASP A 24 -23.81 28.26 -19.20
C ASP A 24 -22.52 27.76 -18.52
N LEU A 25 -21.82 28.64 -17.80
CA LEU A 25 -20.63 28.28 -17.01
C LEU A 25 -20.92 27.17 -15.98
N VAL A 26 -22.01 27.30 -15.23
CA VAL A 26 -22.38 26.33 -14.19
C VAL A 26 -22.86 25.02 -14.79
N ASP A 27 -23.49 25.07 -15.98
CA ASP A 27 -23.93 23.87 -16.71
C ASP A 27 -22.74 23.04 -17.26
N HIS A 28 -21.58 23.67 -17.48
CA HIS A 28 -20.34 22.96 -17.89
C HIS A 28 -19.49 22.42 -16.72
N LEU A 29 -19.92 22.60 -15.48
CA LEU A 29 -19.23 22.00 -14.32
C LEU A 29 -19.61 20.52 -14.19
N ASP A 30 -18.61 19.65 -14.00
CA ASP A 30 -18.81 18.22 -13.72
C ASP A 30 -19.31 17.94 -12.29
N ALA A 31 -19.81 18.96 -11.61
CA ALA A 31 -20.33 18.91 -10.24
C ALA A 31 -21.78 19.30 -10.21
N LEU A 32 -22.57 18.70 -9.32
CA LEU A 32 -23.94 19.14 -9.06
C LEU A 32 -23.91 20.52 -8.40
N VAL A 33 -24.59 21.46 -8.98
CA VAL A 33 -24.81 22.79 -8.40
C VAL A 33 -26.31 23.06 -8.35
N ALA A 34 -26.80 23.40 -7.16
CA ALA A 34 -28.20 23.68 -6.94
C ALA A 34 -28.41 24.80 -5.92
N TYR A 35 -29.57 25.40 -5.98
CA TYR A 35 -30.10 26.27 -4.94
C TYR A 35 -31.49 25.80 -4.50
N TRP A 36 -31.62 25.62 -3.19
CA TRP A 36 -32.85 25.22 -2.52
C TRP A 36 -33.28 26.32 -1.55
N ASP A 37 -34.57 26.67 -1.54
CA ASP A 37 -35.08 27.66 -0.60
C ASP A 37 -35.16 27.15 0.85
N VAL A 38 -35.62 27.97 1.78
CA VAL A 38 -35.74 27.58 3.21
C VAL A 38 -36.76 26.46 3.46
N ASN A 39 -37.69 26.25 2.53
CA ASN A 39 -38.67 25.18 2.57
C ASN A 39 -38.12 23.90 1.88
N GLN A 40 -36.83 23.89 1.51
CA GLN A 40 -36.19 22.83 0.78
C GLN A 40 -36.81 22.57 -0.62
N VAL A 41 -37.37 23.61 -1.24
CA VAL A 41 -37.91 23.55 -2.61
C VAL A 41 -36.79 23.94 -3.58
N CYS A 42 -36.65 23.20 -4.67
CA CYS A 42 -35.66 23.44 -5.70
C CYS A 42 -35.99 24.73 -6.50
N VAL A 43 -35.05 25.64 -6.52
CA VAL A 43 -35.13 26.89 -7.30
C VAL A 43 -34.22 26.85 -8.52
N PHE A 44 -33.09 26.20 -8.40
CA PHE A 44 -32.10 26.06 -9.47
C PHE A 44 -31.32 24.75 -9.37
N VAL A 45 -31.05 24.14 -10.51
CA VAL A 45 -30.07 23.03 -10.68
C VAL A 45 -29.34 23.23 -12.00
N ASN A 46 -28.07 22.81 -12.06
CA ASN A 46 -27.31 22.77 -13.30
C ASN A 46 -27.55 21.47 -14.09
N GLN A 47 -26.97 21.41 -15.29
CA GLN A 47 -27.13 20.27 -16.21
C GLN A 47 -26.63 18.94 -15.64
N ALA A 48 -25.63 18.93 -14.76
CA ALA A 48 -25.07 17.73 -14.16
C ALA A 48 -26.11 16.87 -13.41
N TYR A 49 -27.22 17.44 -12.94
CA TYR A 49 -28.31 16.67 -12.33
C TYR A 49 -28.93 15.65 -13.28
N ARG A 50 -28.94 15.92 -14.59
CA ARG A 50 -29.41 14.96 -15.59
C ARG A 50 -28.51 13.73 -15.64
N ASP A 51 -27.18 13.93 -15.56
CA ASP A 51 -26.20 12.83 -15.65
C ASP A 51 -26.16 11.97 -14.38
N TRP A 52 -26.49 12.58 -13.24
CA TRP A 52 -26.46 11.90 -11.96
C TRP A 52 -27.78 11.24 -11.57
N PHE A 53 -28.90 11.92 -11.82
CA PHE A 53 -30.23 11.50 -11.37
C PHE A 53 -31.19 11.20 -12.53
N GLY A 54 -30.78 11.38 -13.77
CA GLY A 54 -31.65 11.24 -14.94
C GLY A 54 -32.75 12.31 -15.04
N LYS A 55 -32.71 13.35 -14.20
CA LYS A 55 -33.72 14.42 -14.11
C LYS A 55 -33.14 15.76 -14.51
N GLY A 56 -33.77 16.40 -15.45
CA GLY A 56 -33.35 17.72 -15.90
C GLY A 56 -33.93 18.87 -15.04
N ARG A 57 -33.53 20.09 -15.38
CA ARG A 57 -33.96 21.32 -14.69
C ARG A 57 -35.49 21.45 -14.63
N SER A 58 -36.19 21.18 -15.73
CA SER A 58 -37.65 21.20 -15.78
C SER A 58 -38.33 20.21 -14.84
N ASP A 59 -37.68 19.13 -14.55
CA ASP A 59 -38.25 18.04 -13.72
C ASP A 59 -38.04 18.31 -12.24
N LEU A 60 -37.03 19.13 -11.89
CA LEU A 60 -36.59 19.35 -10.51
C LEU A 60 -37.03 20.70 -9.93
N ILE A 61 -37.15 21.74 -10.73
CA ILE A 61 -37.63 23.05 -10.22
C ILE A 61 -39.03 22.90 -9.62
N GLY A 62 -39.18 23.32 -8.35
CA GLY A 62 -40.43 23.21 -7.59
C GLY A 62 -40.57 21.85 -6.82
N THR A 63 -39.71 20.87 -7.02
CA THR A 63 -39.70 19.65 -6.19
C THR A 63 -38.96 19.86 -4.87
N THR A 64 -39.18 18.99 -3.89
CA THR A 64 -38.51 19.06 -2.59
C THR A 64 -37.20 18.23 -2.57
N MET A 65 -36.26 18.57 -1.67
CA MET A 65 -35.06 17.75 -1.43
C MET A 65 -35.43 16.32 -1.07
N ARG A 66 -36.51 16.10 -0.32
CA ARG A 66 -37.00 14.79 0.06
C ARG A 66 -37.42 13.96 -1.16
N GLU A 67 -38.12 14.54 -2.11
CA GLU A 67 -38.53 13.88 -3.36
C GLU A 67 -37.33 13.54 -4.27
N LEU A 68 -36.31 14.40 -4.30
CA LEU A 68 -35.12 14.13 -5.07
C LEU A 68 -34.26 13.07 -4.43
N LEU A 69 -33.98 13.19 -3.14
CA LEU A 69 -33.02 12.33 -2.42
C LEU A 69 -33.61 10.97 -2.02
N GLY A 70 -34.94 10.85 -1.90
CA GLY A 70 -35.59 9.62 -1.50
C GLY A 70 -35.02 9.04 -0.20
N ALA A 71 -34.52 7.82 -0.24
CA ALA A 71 -33.93 7.15 0.92
C ALA A 71 -32.66 7.84 1.48
N LEU A 72 -31.99 8.64 0.68
CA LEU A 72 -30.80 9.40 1.13
C LEU A 72 -31.19 10.65 1.97
N TYR A 73 -32.45 11.07 1.93
CA TYR A 73 -32.87 12.28 2.62
C TYR A 73 -32.62 12.21 4.13
N GLU A 74 -33.01 11.12 4.78
CA GLU A 74 -32.84 10.96 6.22
C GLU A 74 -31.35 10.98 6.63
N LYS A 75 -30.47 10.42 5.80
CA LYS A 75 -29.03 10.46 6.04
C LYS A 75 -28.44 11.88 5.89
N ASN A 76 -29.03 12.69 5.02
CA ASN A 76 -28.60 14.05 4.75
C ASN A 76 -29.28 15.09 5.66
N LEU A 77 -30.36 14.72 6.35
CA LEU A 77 -31.16 15.64 7.15
C LEU A 77 -30.35 16.45 8.17
N PRO A 78 -29.42 15.87 8.95
CA PRO A 78 -28.63 16.65 9.90
C PRO A 78 -27.81 17.75 9.23
N TYR A 79 -27.30 17.51 8.02
CA TYR A 79 -26.53 18.52 7.26
C TYR A 79 -27.42 19.57 6.61
N ILE A 80 -28.65 19.19 6.20
CA ILE A 80 -29.65 20.14 5.69
C ILE A 80 -30.05 21.10 6.82
N GLU A 81 -30.38 20.56 7.99
CA GLU A 81 -30.76 21.36 9.17
C GLU A 81 -29.62 22.26 9.64
N GLY A 82 -28.38 21.76 9.67
CA GLY A 82 -27.19 22.56 10.00
C GLY A 82 -27.00 23.72 9.02
N ALA A 83 -27.18 23.49 7.71
CA ALA A 83 -27.08 24.54 6.71
C ALA A 83 -28.24 25.57 6.84
N LEU A 84 -29.45 25.12 7.13
CA LEU A 84 -30.59 26.02 7.38
C LEU A 84 -30.46 26.80 8.70
N ALA A 85 -29.70 26.27 9.67
CA ALA A 85 -29.31 26.98 10.89
C ALA A 85 -28.20 28.02 10.65
N GLY A 86 -27.62 28.09 9.45
CA GLY A 86 -26.60 29.07 9.07
C GLY A 86 -25.18 28.54 9.14
N GLU A 87 -24.98 27.24 9.32
CA GLU A 87 -23.66 26.60 9.40
C GLU A 87 -23.32 25.87 8.09
N LYS A 88 -22.17 26.18 7.49
CA LYS A 88 -21.67 25.43 6.33
C LYS A 88 -21.42 23.97 6.69
N GLN A 89 -21.97 23.06 5.89
CA GLN A 89 -21.79 21.62 6.05
C GLN A 89 -20.96 21.07 4.90
N VAL A 90 -19.98 20.20 5.21
CA VAL A 90 -19.19 19.48 4.22
C VAL A 90 -19.09 18.01 4.67
N PHE A 91 -19.51 17.08 3.82
CA PHE A 91 -19.56 15.68 4.17
C PHE A 91 -19.42 14.78 2.93
N GLU A 92 -18.84 13.62 3.14
CA GLU A 92 -18.82 12.57 2.11
C GLU A 92 -20.09 11.73 2.18
N ARG A 93 -20.55 11.30 1.02
CA ARG A 93 -21.66 10.36 0.91
C ARG A 93 -21.52 9.46 -0.31
N GLU A 94 -22.21 8.34 -0.26
CA GLU A 94 -22.38 7.42 -1.36
C GLU A 94 -23.74 7.67 -2.02
N ILE A 95 -23.74 7.87 -3.34
CA ILE A 95 -24.95 8.05 -4.13
C ILE A 95 -25.08 6.85 -5.06
N PRO A 96 -26.26 6.17 -5.13
CA PRO A 96 -26.50 5.14 -6.13
C PRO A 96 -26.38 5.74 -7.55
N GLY A 97 -25.52 5.16 -8.37
CA GLY A 97 -25.40 5.54 -9.78
C GLY A 97 -26.58 5.00 -10.61
N ALA A 98 -26.86 5.64 -11.74
CA ALA A 98 -27.89 5.18 -12.67
C ALA A 98 -27.59 3.78 -13.28
N ASP A 99 -26.33 3.38 -13.25
CA ASP A 99 -25.81 2.08 -13.69
C ASP A 99 -25.87 0.98 -12.61
N GLY A 100 -26.45 1.28 -11.45
CA GLY A 100 -26.49 0.40 -10.28
C GLY A 100 -25.18 0.36 -9.47
N GLY A 101 -24.17 1.12 -9.85
CA GLY A 101 -22.94 1.32 -9.08
C GLY A 101 -23.14 2.31 -7.92
N VAL A 102 -22.10 2.50 -7.14
CA VAL A 102 -22.04 3.50 -6.06
C VAL A 102 -21.02 4.56 -6.44
N ARG A 103 -21.41 5.83 -6.36
CA ARG A 103 -20.53 6.99 -6.56
C ARG A 103 -20.19 7.62 -5.22
N HIS A 104 -18.92 7.74 -4.92
CA HIS A 104 -18.47 8.53 -3.79
C HIS A 104 -18.48 10.01 -4.13
N SER A 105 -19.15 10.80 -3.32
CA SER A 105 -19.28 12.24 -3.54
C SER A 105 -18.97 13.04 -2.29
N LEU A 106 -18.41 14.23 -2.50
CA LEU A 106 -18.22 15.24 -1.47
C LEU A 106 -19.30 16.32 -1.64
N ALA A 107 -20.19 16.41 -0.68
CA ALA A 107 -21.26 17.39 -0.66
C ALA A 107 -20.87 18.58 0.21
N SER A 108 -21.17 19.79 -0.29
CA SER A 108 -21.05 21.04 0.45
C SER A 108 -22.42 21.74 0.42
N TYR A 109 -23.01 21.94 1.61
CA TYR A 109 -24.23 22.71 1.79
C TYR A 109 -23.85 24.03 2.42
N ILE A 110 -24.06 25.12 1.69
CA ILE A 110 -23.62 26.47 2.04
C ILE A 110 -24.85 27.33 2.27
N PRO A 111 -25.08 27.88 3.47
CA PRO A 111 -26.22 28.72 3.75
C PRO A 111 -26.15 30.02 2.93
N HIS A 112 -27.23 30.38 2.29
CA HIS A 112 -27.41 31.67 1.67
C HIS A 112 -28.02 32.64 2.67
N ILE A 113 -27.19 33.55 3.18
CA ILE A 113 -27.59 34.49 4.24
C ILE A 113 -27.74 35.90 3.62
N VAL A 114 -28.92 36.50 3.80
CA VAL A 114 -29.22 37.87 3.40
C VAL A 114 -29.82 38.57 4.61
N ASP A 115 -29.30 39.74 4.97
CA ASP A 115 -29.74 40.55 6.12
C ASP A 115 -29.80 39.73 7.44
N GLY A 116 -28.79 38.84 7.64
CA GLY A 116 -28.69 38.00 8.85
C GLY A 116 -29.70 36.84 8.91
N ARG A 117 -30.44 36.58 7.84
CA ARG A 117 -31.42 35.48 7.75
C ARG A 117 -31.02 34.49 6.64
N VAL A 118 -31.13 33.21 6.92
CA VAL A 118 -30.96 32.17 5.90
C VAL A 118 -32.17 32.26 4.93
N ARG A 119 -31.87 32.37 3.65
CA ARG A 119 -32.84 32.40 2.56
C ARG A 119 -32.92 31.11 1.78
N GLY A 120 -31.94 30.24 1.97
CA GLY A 120 -31.84 28.95 1.30
C GLY A 120 -30.43 28.37 1.43
N ILE A 121 -30.18 27.34 0.64
CA ILE A 121 -28.92 26.59 0.65
C ILE A 121 -28.38 26.50 -0.78
N PHE A 122 -27.12 26.88 -0.97
CA PHE A 122 -26.37 26.48 -2.14
C PHE A 122 -25.81 25.07 -1.90
N VAL A 123 -26.09 24.20 -2.83
CA VAL A 123 -25.60 22.81 -2.81
C VAL A 123 -24.55 22.64 -3.90
N HIS A 124 -23.40 22.14 -3.53
CA HIS A 124 -22.35 21.73 -4.45
C HIS A 124 -21.97 20.28 -4.11
N VAL A 125 -21.97 19.39 -5.12
CA VAL A 125 -21.58 17.98 -4.93
C VAL A 125 -20.63 17.58 -6.03
N ALA A 126 -19.41 17.26 -5.62
CA ALA A 126 -18.36 16.78 -6.52
C ALA A 126 -18.25 15.26 -6.48
N ASP A 127 -17.98 14.64 -7.66
CA ASP A 127 -17.58 13.24 -7.74
C ASP A 127 -16.13 13.10 -7.28
N VAL A 128 -15.90 12.33 -6.21
CA VAL A 128 -14.57 12.05 -5.70
C VAL A 128 -14.11 10.61 -5.99
N GLU A 129 -14.89 9.84 -6.74
CA GLU A 129 -14.51 8.47 -7.12
C GLU A 129 -13.21 8.41 -7.93
N PRO A 130 -12.97 9.31 -8.92
CA PRO A 130 -11.70 9.34 -9.62
C PRO A 130 -10.50 9.57 -8.69
N LEU A 131 -10.65 10.47 -7.71
CA LEU A 131 -9.61 10.77 -6.72
C LEU A 131 -9.38 9.57 -5.80
N LYS A 132 -10.43 8.95 -5.28
CA LYS A 132 -10.34 7.74 -4.44
C LYS A 132 -9.75 6.54 -5.18
N LYS A 133 -10.03 6.40 -6.47
CA LYS A 133 -9.41 5.37 -7.31
C LYS A 133 -7.92 5.60 -7.44
N LEU A 134 -7.51 6.81 -7.76
CA LEU A 134 -6.09 7.18 -7.89
C LEU A 134 -5.34 6.99 -6.56
N GLU A 135 -5.94 7.37 -5.44
CA GLU A 135 -5.37 7.17 -4.11
C GLU A 135 -5.17 5.69 -3.79
N ARG A 136 -6.15 4.84 -4.11
CA ARG A 136 -6.04 3.37 -3.96
C ARG A 136 -4.94 2.78 -4.85
N GLU A 137 -4.82 3.25 -6.08
CA GLU A 137 -3.78 2.81 -7.02
C GLU A 137 -2.38 3.25 -6.54
N LEU A 138 -2.26 4.49 -6.08
CA LEU A 138 -1.00 5.00 -5.52
C LEU A 138 -0.58 4.23 -4.27
N LYS A 139 -1.51 3.94 -3.37
CA LYS A 139 -1.24 3.13 -2.18
C LYS A 139 -0.73 1.73 -2.55
N LYS A 140 -1.39 1.04 -3.48
CA LYS A 140 -0.96 -0.28 -3.97
C LYS A 140 0.41 -0.22 -4.65
N ALA A 141 0.66 0.81 -5.45
CA ALA A 141 1.96 0.99 -6.11
C ALA A 141 3.08 1.24 -5.08
N LYS A 142 2.80 2.05 -4.05
CA LYS A 142 3.74 2.31 -2.94
C LYS A 142 4.05 1.02 -2.16
N GLU A 143 3.02 0.28 -1.73
CA GLU A 143 3.19 -1.00 -1.02
C GLU A 143 4.01 -2.00 -1.84
N LYS A 144 3.75 -2.09 -3.15
CA LYS A 144 4.53 -2.93 -4.06
C LYS A 144 5.98 -2.47 -4.18
N ALA A 145 6.22 -1.17 -4.30
CA ALA A 145 7.57 -0.61 -4.37
C ALA A 145 8.35 -0.85 -3.06
N GLU A 146 7.72 -0.67 -1.90
CA GLU A 146 8.30 -0.95 -0.59
C GLU A 146 8.63 -2.45 -0.43
N ALA A 147 7.73 -3.33 -0.86
CA ALA A 147 7.97 -4.77 -0.85
C ALA A 147 9.16 -5.15 -1.75
N MET A 148 9.24 -4.60 -2.96
CA MET A 148 10.36 -4.84 -3.89
C MET A 148 11.69 -4.28 -3.37
N ALA A 149 11.67 -3.17 -2.65
CA ALA A 149 12.87 -2.57 -2.07
C ALA A 149 13.42 -3.36 -0.86
N THR A 150 12.56 -4.10 -0.14
CA THR A 150 12.90 -4.73 1.15
C THR A 150 12.84 -6.25 1.15
N HIS A 151 12.22 -6.88 0.15
CA HIS A 151 12.05 -8.33 0.07
C HIS A 151 12.61 -8.90 -1.23
N ASP A 152 13.02 -10.16 -1.19
CA ASP A 152 13.40 -10.95 -2.35
C ASP A 152 12.13 -11.38 -3.12
N PHE A 153 12.08 -11.07 -4.40
CA PHE A 153 10.88 -11.27 -5.23
C PHE A 153 10.50 -12.75 -5.41
N LEU A 154 11.49 -13.67 -5.35
CA LEU A 154 11.26 -15.09 -5.56
C LEU A 154 10.73 -15.77 -4.29
N THR A 155 11.38 -15.53 -3.16
CA THR A 155 11.12 -16.25 -1.90
C THR A 155 10.19 -15.48 -0.95
N GLY A 156 9.98 -14.20 -1.17
CA GLY A 156 9.24 -13.32 -0.26
C GLY A 156 9.95 -13.03 1.06
N LEU A 157 11.16 -13.53 1.26
CA LEU A 157 11.96 -13.26 2.44
C LEU A 157 12.53 -11.83 2.42
N PRO A 158 12.86 -11.25 3.58
CA PRO A 158 13.72 -10.08 3.67
C PRO A 158 14.92 -10.19 2.74
N ASN A 159 15.21 -9.12 2.00
CA ASN A 159 16.40 -9.04 1.17
C ASN A 159 17.60 -8.48 1.97
N ARG A 160 18.74 -8.30 1.30
CA ARG A 160 19.97 -7.75 1.90
C ARG A 160 19.74 -6.36 2.56
N VAL A 161 18.88 -5.53 2.00
CA VAL A 161 18.62 -4.17 2.52
C VAL A 161 17.90 -4.26 3.86
N LEU A 162 16.81 -5.01 3.91
CA LEU A 162 16.02 -5.18 5.14
C LEU A 162 16.79 -5.97 6.21
N LEU A 163 17.59 -6.96 5.81
CA LEU A 163 18.45 -7.69 6.73
C LEU A 163 19.45 -6.75 7.41
N ARG A 164 20.11 -5.86 6.66
CA ARG A 164 21.10 -4.92 7.21
C ARG A 164 20.47 -3.96 8.23
N ASP A 165 19.29 -3.45 7.94
CA ASP A 165 18.52 -2.61 8.85
C ASP A 165 18.19 -3.37 10.14
N ARG A 166 17.59 -4.57 10.05
CA ARG A 166 17.26 -5.41 11.21
C ARG A 166 18.48 -5.81 12.04
N LEU A 167 19.58 -6.15 11.39
CA LEU A 167 20.82 -6.49 12.09
C LEU A 167 21.38 -5.29 12.86
N SER A 168 21.33 -4.10 12.28
CA SER A 168 21.75 -2.87 12.95
C SER A 168 20.87 -2.56 14.18
N GLN A 169 19.56 -2.73 14.07
CA GLN A 169 18.63 -2.54 15.17
C GLN A 169 18.82 -3.60 16.27
N ALA A 170 18.97 -4.87 15.88
CA ALA A 170 19.20 -5.97 16.83
C ALA A 170 20.52 -5.81 17.61
N LEU A 171 21.59 -5.38 16.93
CA LEU A 171 22.87 -5.07 17.58
C LEU A 171 22.76 -3.92 18.57
N ALA A 172 22.06 -2.83 18.21
CA ALA A 172 21.84 -1.72 19.10
C ALA A 172 21.01 -2.12 20.33
N ALA A 173 20.07 -3.05 20.18
CA ALA A 173 19.32 -3.62 21.30
C ALA A 173 20.19 -4.52 22.17
N ALA A 174 20.91 -5.48 21.58
CA ALA A 174 21.77 -6.42 22.27
C ALA A 174 22.88 -5.71 23.07
N LYS A 175 23.43 -4.61 22.55
CA LYS A 175 24.39 -3.79 23.27
C LYS A 175 23.82 -3.16 24.55
N ARG A 176 22.53 -2.84 24.59
CA ARG A 176 21.88 -2.24 25.79
C ARG A 176 21.49 -3.27 26.81
N THR A 177 21.11 -4.49 26.38
CA THR A 177 20.62 -5.56 27.24
C THR A 177 21.69 -6.60 27.57
N GLU A 178 22.90 -6.45 27.01
CA GLU A 178 24.01 -7.41 27.13
C GLU A 178 23.65 -8.82 26.62
N ASP A 179 22.64 -8.89 25.68
CA ASP A 179 22.19 -10.14 25.11
C ASP A 179 23.17 -10.65 24.04
N VAL A 180 23.19 -11.95 23.84
CA VAL A 180 23.88 -12.58 22.70
C VAL A 180 22.97 -12.54 21.48
N LEU A 181 23.58 -12.28 20.32
CA LEU A 181 22.95 -12.30 19.00
C LEU A 181 23.79 -13.19 18.10
N ALA A 182 23.16 -14.00 17.26
CA ALA A 182 23.83 -14.83 16.27
C ALA A 182 23.49 -14.41 14.84
N VAL A 183 24.51 -14.37 13.98
CA VAL A 183 24.38 -14.28 12.54
C VAL A 183 24.80 -15.61 11.94
N MET A 184 23.93 -16.23 11.14
CA MET A 184 24.19 -17.51 10.50
C MET A 184 24.13 -17.33 8.99
N THR A 185 25.25 -17.42 8.30
CA THR A 185 25.31 -17.47 6.83
C THR A 185 25.10 -18.91 6.37
N VAL A 186 24.17 -19.12 5.49
CA VAL A 186 23.68 -20.41 5.00
C VAL A 186 23.81 -20.46 3.48
N ASP A 187 24.30 -21.55 2.95
CA ASP A 187 24.44 -21.77 1.51
C ASP A 187 23.95 -23.20 1.17
N ILE A 188 23.22 -23.30 0.07
CA ILE A 188 22.69 -24.58 -0.39
C ILE A 188 23.79 -25.36 -1.13
N ASP A 189 24.18 -26.50 -0.58
CA ASP A 189 25.22 -27.29 -1.16
C ASP A 189 24.81 -27.81 -2.55
N ASN A 190 25.71 -27.60 -3.53
CA ASN A 190 25.55 -28.08 -4.91
C ASN A 190 24.28 -27.58 -5.64
N PHE A 191 23.72 -26.41 -5.27
CA PHE A 191 22.54 -25.86 -5.91
C PHE A 191 22.68 -25.69 -7.44
N LYS A 192 23.88 -25.34 -7.90
CA LYS A 192 24.14 -25.26 -9.35
C LYS A 192 23.82 -26.60 -10.05
N ARG A 193 24.08 -27.75 -9.44
CA ARG A 193 23.75 -29.06 -10.02
C ARG A 193 22.23 -29.25 -10.16
N VAL A 194 21.42 -28.69 -9.26
CA VAL A 194 19.97 -28.75 -9.37
C VAL A 194 19.54 -27.98 -10.62
N ASN A 195 20.04 -26.73 -10.81
CA ASN A 195 19.79 -25.94 -12.00
C ASN A 195 20.24 -26.62 -13.30
N ASP A 196 21.48 -27.16 -13.29
CA ASP A 196 22.06 -27.79 -14.48
C ASP A 196 21.30 -29.08 -14.89
N THR A 197 20.70 -29.79 -13.92
CA THR A 197 20.00 -31.07 -14.15
C THR A 197 18.51 -30.85 -14.46
N HIS A 198 17.86 -29.92 -13.78
CA HIS A 198 16.39 -29.78 -13.81
C HIS A 198 15.90 -28.44 -14.41
N GLY A 199 16.83 -27.54 -14.72
CA GLY A 199 16.52 -26.20 -15.24
C GLY A 199 16.25 -25.17 -14.16
N HIS A 200 16.34 -23.89 -14.52
CA HIS A 200 16.19 -22.75 -13.59
C HIS A 200 14.82 -22.69 -12.92
N GLY A 201 13.74 -23.06 -13.64
CA GLY A 201 12.39 -23.04 -13.06
C GLY A 201 12.23 -23.99 -11.87
N GLU A 202 12.81 -25.19 -11.95
CA GLU A 202 12.82 -26.12 -10.81
C GLU A 202 13.78 -25.67 -9.71
N GLY A 203 14.91 -25.04 -10.08
CA GLY A 203 15.81 -24.42 -9.12
C GLY A 203 15.14 -23.30 -8.32
N ASP A 204 14.31 -22.47 -8.97
CA ASP A 204 13.52 -21.42 -8.31
C ASP A 204 12.50 -22.03 -7.33
N ARG A 205 11.78 -23.09 -7.73
CA ARG A 205 10.87 -23.81 -6.82
C ARG A 205 11.60 -24.40 -5.62
N PHE A 206 12.80 -24.95 -5.86
CA PHE A 206 13.66 -25.49 -4.81
C PHE A 206 14.11 -24.40 -3.82
N LEU A 207 14.49 -23.21 -4.31
CA LEU A 207 14.83 -22.07 -3.45
C LEU A 207 13.64 -21.61 -2.61
N VAL A 208 12.44 -21.56 -3.17
CA VAL A 208 11.21 -21.19 -2.45
C VAL A 208 10.93 -22.21 -1.32
N GLU A 209 11.09 -23.50 -1.59
CA GLU A 209 10.90 -24.54 -0.58
C GLU A 209 11.93 -24.45 0.54
N VAL A 210 13.22 -24.30 0.20
CA VAL A 210 14.27 -24.10 1.21
C VAL A 210 13.98 -22.86 2.07
N ALA A 211 13.59 -21.75 1.44
CA ALA A 211 13.21 -20.53 2.15
C ALA A 211 12.06 -20.76 3.12
N SER A 212 11.04 -21.52 2.71
CA SER A 212 9.90 -21.89 3.55
C SER A 212 10.33 -22.70 4.76
N ARG A 213 11.17 -23.72 4.57
CA ARG A 213 11.69 -24.58 5.66
C ARG A 213 12.56 -23.79 6.64
N LEU A 214 13.42 -22.91 6.14
CA LEU A 214 14.21 -22.01 6.98
C LEU A 214 13.30 -21.11 7.83
N ARG A 215 12.28 -20.51 7.21
CA ARG A 215 11.34 -19.64 7.92
C ARG A 215 10.51 -20.37 8.97
N GLN A 216 10.05 -21.59 8.68
CA GLN A 216 9.31 -22.43 9.65
C GLN A 216 10.18 -22.92 10.82
N SER A 217 11.48 -23.02 10.62
CA SER A 217 12.45 -23.41 11.68
C SER A 217 12.77 -22.25 12.63
N ALA A 218 12.58 -20.99 12.19
CA ALA A 218 12.88 -19.79 12.92
C ALA A 218 11.69 -19.32 13.77
N ARG A 219 11.98 -18.65 14.88
CA ARG A 219 10.97 -18.01 15.73
C ARG A 219 10.40 -16.76 15.05
N GLU A 220 9.29 -16.25 15.53
CA GLU A 220 8.62 -15.06 14.95
C GLU A 220 9.53 -13.82 14.92
N TYR A 221 10.34 -13.63 15.96
CA TYR A 221 11.25 -12.49 16.09
C TYR A 221 12.63 -12.72 15.45
N ASP A 222 12.94 -13.92 14.97
CA ASP A 222 14.13 -14.16 14.17
C ASP A 222 13.93 -13.68 12.74
N THR A 223 15.01 -13.25 12.10
CA THR A 223 14.97 -12.87 10.70
C THR A 223 15.63 -13.94 9.84
N VAL A 224 14.90 -14.42 8.84
CA VAL A 224 15.43 -15.22 7.74
C VAL A 224 15.42 -14.34 6.51
N ALA A 225 16.58 -14.15 5.87
CA ALA A 225 16.75 -13.29 4.71
C ALA A 225 17.44 -14.06 3.57
N ARG A 226 17.07 -13.76 2.32
CA ARG A 226 17.84 -14.22 1.17
C ARG A 226 18.83 -13.13 0.78
N PHE A 227 20.13 -13.48 0.80
CA PHE A 227 21.21 -12.53 0.56
C PHE A 227 21.52 -12.40 -0.94
N GLY A 228 21.40 -13.49 -1.70
CA GLY A 228 21.56 -13.56 -3.15
C GLY A 228 21.77 -15.00 -3.62
N GLY A 229 21.40 -15.32 -4.83
CA GLY A 229 21.57 -16.67 -5.38
C GLY A 229 20.99 -17.77 -4.48
N ASP A 230 21.84 -18.64 -3.99
CA ASP A 230 21.57 -19.73 -3.05
C ASP A 230 21.98 -19.46 -1.60
N GLU A 231 22.34 -18.19 -1.30
CA GLU A 231 22.77 -17.76 0.03
C GLU A 231 21.63 -17.15 0.85
N PHE A 232 21.51 -17.57 2.11
CA PHE A 232 20.58 -17.04 3.10
C PHE A 232 21.33 -16.60 4.35
N ILE A 233 20.78 -15.63 5.07
CA ILE A 233 21.29 -15.22 6.37
C ILE A 233 20.14 -15.26 7.39
N LEU A 234 20.41 -15.91 8.52
CA LEU A 234 19.52 -15.96 9.66
C LEU A 234 20.11 -15.09 10.77
N LEU A 235 19.26 -14.23 11.33
CA LEU A 235 19.56 -13.40 12.48
C LEU A 235 18.74 -13.90 13.67
N VAL A 236 19.43 -14.38 14.69
CA VAL A 236 18.83 -14.93 15.91
C VAL A 236 19.17 -14.01 17.08
N SER A 237 18.13 -13.44 17.68
CA SER A 237 18.27 -12.47 18.77
C SER A 237 17.93 -13.11 20.12
N ARG A 238 18.51 -12.58 21.21
CA ARG A 238 18.24 -13.00 22.58
C ARG A 238 18.43 -14.52 22.72
N THR A 239 19.62 -14.98 22.47
CA THR A 239 19.98 -16.40 22.42
C THR A 239 21.22 -16.68 23.25
N THR A 240 21.56 -17.97 23.40
CA THR A 240 22.79 -18.42 23.98
C THR A 240 23.57 -19.24 22.96
N PRO A 241 24.88 -19.46 23.11
CA PRO A 241 25.65 -20.30 22.21
C PRO A 241 25.04 -21.71 22.02
N ALA A 242 24.59 -22.35 23.11
CA ALA A 242 23.97 -23.68 23.05
C ALA A 242 22.66 -23.68 22.26
N GLU A 243 21.78 -22.65 22.48
CA GLU A 243 20.53 -22.54 21.73
C GLU A 243 20.76 -22.30 20.24
N VAL A 244 21.85 -21.60 19.87
CA VAL A 244 22.19 -21.37 18.46
C VAL A 244 22.66 -22.67 17.80
N GLU A 245 23.44 -23.51 18.51
CA GLU A 245 23.84 -24.82 18.02
C GLU A 245 22.62 -25.74 17.82
N ASP A 246 21.71 -25.79 18.81
CA ASP A 246 20.46 -26.55 18.70
C ASP A 246 19.60 -26.03 17.52
N PHE A 247 19.57 -24.72 17.32
CA PHE A 247 18.85 -24.11 16.18
C PHE A 247 19.51 -24.50 14.85
N ALA A 248 20.85 -24.51 14.75
CA ALA A 248 21.55 -24.92 13.55
C ALA A 248 21.27 -26.39 13.21
N VAL A 249 21.27 -27.27 14.19
CA VAL A 249 20.90 -28.69 14.02
C VAL A 249 19.48 -28.85 13.53
N ARG A 250 18.53 -28.07 14.10
CA ARG A 250 17.11 -28.05 13.67
C ARG A 250 16.96 -27.60 12.25
N VAL A 251 17.64 -26.51 11.84
CA VAL A 251 17.66 -25.99 10.48
C VAL A 251 18.15 -27.00 9.48
N LEU A 252 19.33 -27.62 9.75
CA LEU A 252 19.89 -28.67 8.89
C LEU A 252 18.92 -29.85 8.73
N ARG A 253 18.30 -30.32 9.82
CA ARG A 253 17.33 -31.43 9.78
C ARG A 253 16.06 -31.06 9.00
N ALA A 254 15.56 -29.86 9.17
CA ALA A 254 14.33 -29.39 8.48
C ALA A 254 14.54 -29.29 6.96
N VAL A 255 15.72 -28.82 6.55
CA VAL A 255 16.00 -28.64 5.12
C VAL A 255 16.35 -30.02 4.46
N ARG A 256 16.96 -30.94 5.15
CA ARG A 256 17.28 -32.29 4.61
C ARG A 256 16.05 -33.13 4.22
N GLN A 257 14.83 -32.69 4.50
CA GLN A 257 13.64 -33.44 4.06
C GLN A 257 13.58 -33.52 2.52
N PRO A 258 13.15 -34.67 1.96
CA PRO A 258 13.05 -34.83 0.52
C PRO A 258 12.24 -33.74 -0.14
N PHE A 259 12.65 -33.35 -1.34
CA PHE A 259 11.94 -32.39 -2.20
C PHE A 259 11.73 -33.00 -3.58
N ASN A 260 10.50 -32.93 -4.09
CA ASN A 260 10.17 -33.43 -5.42
C ASN A 260 10.50 -32.38 -6.47
N VAL A 261 11.38 -32.68 -7.40
CA VAL A 261 11.80 -31.86 -8.53
C VAL A 261 11.41 -32.59 -9.82
N GLY A 262 10.28 -32.23 -10.39
CA GLY A 262 9.69 -33.03 -11.47
C GLY A 262 9.40 -34.45 -11.01
N GLU A 263 9.95 -35.45 -11.71
CA GLU A 263 9.85 -36.87 -11.35
C GLU A 263 10.96 -37.36 -10.41
N SER A 264 11.92 -36.51 -10.06
CA SER A 264 13.08 -36.84 -9.24
C SER A 264 12.89 -36.40 -7.78
N ILE A 265 13.50 -37.10 -6.85
CA ILE A 265 13.59 -36.69 -5.45
C ILE A 265 15.01 -36.19 -5.18
N VAL A 266 15.09 -34.92 -4.71
CA VAL A 266 16.35 -34.30 -4.28
C VAL A 266 16.37 -34.17 -2.76
N LEU A 267 17.50 -34.50 -2.17
CA LEU A 267 17.76 -34.25 -0.75
C LEU A 267 18.60 -32.97 -0.63
N PRO A 268 18.03 -31.87 -0.16
CA PRO A 268 18.79 -30.66 0.08
C PRO A 268 19.80 -30.83 1.19
N ALA A 269 20.97 -30.22 1.02
CA ALA A 269 21.99 -30.10 2.08
C ALA A 269 22.40 -28.64 2.21
N LEU A 270 22.77 -28.23 3.41
CA LEU A 270 23.20 -26.86 3.72
C LEU A 270 24.58 -26.88 4.40
N SER A 271 25.42 -25.94 4.00
CA SER A 271 26.55 -25.51 4.82
C SER A 271 26.17 -24.23 5.57
N VAL A 272 26.53 -24.14 6.85
CA VAL A 272 26.18 -23.04 7.74
C VAL A 272 27.40 -22.52 8.48
N GLY A 273 27.62 -21.22 8.43
CA GLY A 273 28.63 -20.55 9.26
C GLY A 273 27.97 -19.66 10.29
N ILE A 274 28.43 -19.72 11.53
CA ILE A 274 27.80 -19.02 12.67
C ILE A 274 28.78 -18.03 13.30
N ALA A 275 28.33 -16.78 13.52
CA ALA A 275 29.05 -15.79 14.29
C ALA A 275 28.19 -15.25 15.43
N LEU A 276 28.77 -15.08 16.61
CA LEU A 276 28.10 -14.61 17.83
C LEU A 276 28.58 -13.18 18.17
N TYR A 277 27.66 -12.30 18.48
CA TYR A 277 27.93 -11.02 19.13
C TYR A 277 27.97 -11.23 20.66
N PRO A 278 28.91 -10.62 21.39
CA PRO A 278 29.99 -9.73 20.91
C PRO A 278 31.28 -10.44 20.50
N GLN A 279 31.37 -11.77 20.67
CA GLN A 279 32.60 -12.56 20.60
C GLN A 279 33.28 -12.50 19.23
N HIS A 280 32.52 -12.61 18.13
CA HIS A 280 33.03 -12.72 16.76
C HIS A 280 32.90 -11.44 15.94
N GLY A 281 32.39 -10.36 16.54
CA GLY A 281 32.26 -9.05 15.93
C GLY A 281 31.33 -8.12 16.68
N GLN A 282 31.54 -6.80 16.53
CA GLN A 282 30.74 -5.76 17.19
C GLN A 282 30.00 -4.85 16.19
N THR A 283 30.13 -5.12 14.90
CA THR A 283 29.44 -4.41 13.83
C THR A 283 28.74 -5.41 12.91
N PRO A 284 27.69 -4.99 12.18
CA PRO A 284 27.02 -5.82 11.20
C PRO A 284 27.98 -6.50 10.22
N ASP A 285 28.87 -5.72 9.63
CA ASP A 285 29.80 -6.19 8.61
C ASP A 285 30.84 -7.17 9.20
N ALA A 286 31.29 -6.95 10.45
CA ALA A 286 32.21 -7.88 11.11
C ALA A 286 31.56 -9.24 11.42
N LEU A 287 30.32 -9.24 11.87
CA LEU A 287 29.59 -10.49 12.16
C LEU A 287 29.30 -11.28 10.89
N VAL A 288 28.84 -10.61 9.82
CA VAL A 288 28.64 -11.28 8.53
C VAL A 288 29.96 -11.85 8.00
N ALA A 289 31.05 -11.08 8.01
CA ALA A 289 32.35 -11.57 7.57
C ALA A 289 32.87 -12.75 8.42
N SER A 290 32.56 -12.77 9.72
CA SER A 290 32.95 -13.90 10.59
C SER A 290 32.12 -15.14 10.30
N SER A 291 30.79 -15.00 10.11
CA SER A 291 29.93 -16.12 9.71
C SER A 291 30.30 -16.66 8.32
N ASP A 292 30.71 -15.82 7.37
CA ASP A 292 31.15 -16.25 6.04
C ASP A 292 32.44 -17.08 6.11
N ARG A 293 33.41 -16.69 6.98
CA ARG A 293 34.61 -17.51 7.22
C ARG A 293 34.28 -18.90 7.80
N ALA A 294 33.33 -18.91 8.75
CA ALA A 294 32.84 -20.18 9.32
C ALA A 294 32.12 -21.03 8.27
N LEU A 295 31.31 -20.44 7.41
CA LEU A 295 30.64 -21.10 6.28
C LEU A 295 31.70 -21.76 5.35
N TYR A 296 32.76 -21.03 5.04
CA TYR A 296 33.85 -21.59 4.24
C TYR A 296 34.52 -22.77 4.90
N ALA A 297 34.71 -22.75 6.24
CA ALA A 297 35.21 -23.91 7.00
C ALA A 297 34.25 -25.08 6.92
N ALA A 298 32.92 -24.87 7.09
CA ALA A 298 31.90 -25.90 6.93
C ALA A 298 31.96 -26.59 5.54
N LYS A 299 32.07 -25.79 4.47
CA LYS A 299 32.23 -26.30 3.11
C LYS A 299 33.50 -27.14 2.92
N LYS A 300 34.63 -26.73 3.52
CA LYS A 300 35.89 -27.48 3.46
C LYS A 300 35.86 -28.77 4.29
N SER A 301 35.18 -28.77 5.42
CA SER A 301 35.07 -29.93 6.33
C SER A 301 34.09 -31.01 5.83
N GLY A 302 33.58 -30.90 4.58
CA GLY A 302 32.77 -31.95 3.97
C GLY A 302 31.30 -31.56 3.74
N ARG A 303 30.92 -30.26 3.92
CA ARG A 303 29.55 -29.74 3.72
C ARG A 303 28.54 -30.38 4.67
N ASP A 304 27.25 -30.05 4.45
CA ASP A 304 26.09 -30.57 5.21
C ASP A 304 26.26 -30.48 6.73
N ARG A 305 26.81 -29.36 7.21
CA ARG A 305 27.12 -29.07 8.61
C ARG A 305 27.12 -27.58 8.93
N PHE A 306 27.27 -27.30 10.21
CA PHE A 306 27.59 -25.94 10.65
C PHE A 306 29.00 -25.87 11.26
N GLU A 307 29.58 -24.67 11.23
CA GLU A 307 30.82 -24.32 11.94
C GLU A 307 30.63 -22.98 12.63
N ILE A 308 31.22 -22.81 13.81
CA ILE A 308 31.18 -21.53 14.55
C ILE A 308 32.50 -20.79 14.29
N ALA A 309 32.42 -19.47 14.13
CA ALA A 309 33.62 -18.63 13.97
C ALA A 309 34.54 -18.76 15.17
N GLN A 310 35.83 -18.70 14.87
CA GLN A 310 36.90 -18.76 15.88
C GLN A 310 37.43 -17.35 16.19
#